data_cb387ab63aae0792c1dde3b22296c2cc
#
_entry.id   cb387ab63aae0792c1dde3b22296c2cc
#
_cell.length_a   1.000
_cell.length_b   1.000
_cell.length_c   1.000
_cell.angle_alpha   90.00
_cell.angle_beta   90.00
_cell.angle_gamma   90.00
#
_symmetry.space_group_name_H-M   'P 1'
#
loop_
_entity.id
_entity.type
_entity.pdbx_description
1 polymer ?
#
loop_
_entity_poly.entity_id
_entity_poly.type
_entity_poly.pdbx_seq_one_letter_code
_entity_poly.pdbx_strand_id
1 'polypeptide(L)'
;MIKPHATTSRPHTANEQPWFVLGSSRYSVMPSAHPAISHFYAFDVAQSTTVLAVPDGCVDVVFDCDASRPSAKICGTPLTAQAVALHKGHHYFGVRFSPGVIPGFIDVLAADLTERELNLLEVSRFAQRIFDNIVQAPLLAEQMRLFNDYLAPRLTGKTSNLTSMVIQQALRHRGAIRIQQLEDLSGFTSRSLHRQFSQDTGLSPKAFCRIIRCQAALDTLNTQPDVSFCELALDLGFSDQSHFLRDFKKLVSTTPCDYQRQMLQNAYTDRISYA
;
A
#
# COMPACT_ATOMS: atom_id res chain seq x y z
N MET A 1 27.39 32.03 9.99
CA MET A 1 26.62 31.84 8.74
C MET A 1 26.14 30.41 8.69
N ILE A 2 24.93 30.15 9.14
CA ILE A 2 24.28 28.82 9.13
C ILE A 2 23.54 28.75 7.80
N LYS A 3 23.94 27.80 6.93
CA LYS A 3 23.22 27.53 5.68
C LYS A 3 21.87 26.91 6.03
N PRO A 4 20.76 27.39 5.49
CA PRO A 4 19.48 26.74 5.66
C PRO A 4 19.50 25.42 4.87
N HIS A 5 19.32 24.29 5.56
CA HIS A 5 18.95 23.03 4.94
C HIS A 5 17.58 23.23 4.30
N ALA A 6 17.53 23.19 2.98
CA ALA A 6 16.28 23.13 2.24
C ALA A 6 15.61 21.80 2.59
N THR A 7 14.64 21.84 3.48
CA THR A 7 13.66 20.78 3.69
C THR A 7 12.79 20.73 2.43
N THR A 8 13.19 19.92 1.47
CA THR A 8 12.27 19.45 0.43
C THR A 8 11.22 18.64 1.15
N SER A 9 10.04 19.24 1.35
CA SER A 9 8.85 18.52 1.84
C SER A 9 8.61 17.34 0.88
N ARG A 10 8.94 16.13 1.34
CA ARG A 10 8.53 14.90 0.64
C ARG A 10 7.00 15.00 0.46
N PRO A 11 6.47 14.77 -0.75
CA PRO A 11 5.04 14.59 -0.88
C PRO A 11 4.65 13.46 0.09
N HIS A 12 3.53 13.61 0.80
CA HIS A 12 2.93 12.56 1.62
C HIS A 12 2.46 11.44 0.68
N THR A 13 3.40 10.72 0.12
CA THR A 13 3.17 9.56 -0.71
C THR A 13 2.97 8.36 0.20
N ALA A 14 2.01 7.53 -0.15
CA ALA A 14 1.74 6.27 0.50
C ALA A 14 3.05 5.51 0.79
N ASN A 15 3.08 4.87 1.95
CA ASN A 15 4.24 4.10 2.37
C ASN A 15 4.53 2.98 1.36
N GLU A 16 5.75 2.96 0.85
CA GLU A 16 6.23 1.83 0.07
C GLU A 16 6.30 0.59 0.97
N GLN A 17 6.20 -0.59 0.36
CA GLN A 17 6.35 -1.86 1.07
C GLN A 17 7.82 -2.03 1.49
N PRO A 18 8.18 -1.89 2.78
CA PRO A 18 9.58 -1.74 3.20
C PRO A 18 10.43 -2.95 2.85
N TRP A 19 9.90 -4.15 2.98
CA TRP A 19 10.64 -5.38 2.68
C TRP A 19 10.88 -5.59 1.19
N PHE A 20 10.00 -5.09 0.30
CA PHE A 20 10.20 -5.11 -1.14
C PHE A 20 11.34 -4.17 -1.54
N VAL A 21 11.41 -2.99 -0.95
CA VAL A 21 12.52 -2.06 -1.14
C VAL A 21 13.85 -2.71 -0.71
N LEU A 22 13.88 -3.37 0.45
CA LEU A 22 15.10 -4.06 0.92
C LEU A 22 15.45 -5.30 0.11
N GLY A 23 14.47 -6.01 -0.42
CA GLY A 23 14.66 -7.22 -1.25
C GLY A 23 15.02 -6.93 -2.70
N SER A 24 14.88 -5.69 -3.15
CA SER A 24 15.22 -5.27 -4.52
C SER A 24 16.64 -4.78 -4.63
N SER A 25 17.21 -4.88 -5.84
CA SER A 25 18.50 -4.25 -6.18
C SER A 25 18.34 -2.78 -6.60
N ARG A 26 17.16 -2.45 -7.16
CA ARG A 26 16.75 -1.11 -7.55
C ARG A 26 15.25 -0.97 -7.30
N TYR A 27 14.83 0.11 -6.69
CA TYR A 27 13.41 0.41 -6.45
C TYR A 27 13.09 1.85 -6.88
N SER A 28 12.19 2.01 -7.82
CA SER A 28 11.80 3.31 -8.38
C SER A 28 10.33 3.59 -8.11
N VAL A 29 10.00 4.81 -7.75
CA VAL A 29 8.63 5.26 -7.45
C VAL A 29 8.30 6.50 -8.29
N MET A 30 7.12 6.51 -8.88
CA MET A 30 6.57 7.65 -9.64
C MET A 30 5.18 7.99 -9.09
N PRO A 31 4.94 9.22 -8.61
CA PRO A 31 3.63 9.62 -8.14
C PRO A 31 2.62 9.64 -9.29
N SER A 32 1.35 9.49 -8.96
CA SER A 32 0.25 9.59 -9.92
C SER A 32 -0.55 10.87 -9.72
N ALA A 33 -1.00 11.48 -10.82
CA ALA A 33 -1.98 12.57 -10.77
C ALA A 33 -3.43 12.05 -10.62
N HIS A 34 -3.67 10.75 -10.82
CA HIS A 34 -5.02 10.17 -10.72
C HIS A 34 -5.35 9.83 -9.26
N PRO A 35 -6.47 10.35 -8.69
CA PRO A 35 -6.75 10.24 -7.25
C PRO A 35 -6.94 8.80 -6.76
N ALA A 36 -7.33 7.87 -7.63
CA ALA A 36 -7.46 6.46 -7.30
C ALA A 36 -6.12 5.70 -7.28
N ILE A 37 -5.05 6.27 -7.83
CA ILE A 37 -3.71 5.66 -7.87
C ILE A 37 -2.81 6.40 -6.91
N SER A 38 -2.26 5.70 -5.93
CA SER A 38 -1.27 6.26 -5.02
C SER A 38 0.04 6.56 -5.75
N HIS A 39 0.62 5.56 -6.37
CA HIS A 39 1.86 5.68 -7.14
C HIS A 39 2.07 4.47 -8.05
N PHE A 40 2.99 4.64 -8.99
CA PHE A 40 3.58 3.55 -9.76
C PHE A 40 4.93 3.20 -9.18
N TYR A 41 5.33 1.95 -9.28
CA TYR A 41 6.66 1.52 -8.85
C TYR A 41 7.22 0.46 -9.79
N ALA A 42 8.53 0.38 -9.84
CA ALA A 42 9.22 -0.71 -10.51
C ALA A 42 10.45 -1.12 -9.72
N PHE A 43 10.77 -2.41 -9.73
CA PHE A 43 11.97 -2.90 -9.07
C PHE A 43 12.56 -4.13 -9.75
N ASP A 44 13.86 -4.28 -9.57
CA ASP A 44 14.65 -5.39 -10.09
C ASP A 44 15.12 -6.27 -8.93
N VAL A 45 15.25 -7.57 -9.18
CA VAL A 45 15.67 -8.56 -8.18
C VAL A 45 16.98 -9.22 -8.60
N ALA A 46 18.07 -8.91 -7.88
CA ALA A 46 19.40 -9.47 -8.18
C ALA A 46 19.58 -10.91 -7.66
N GLN A 47 18.89 -11.28 -6.57
CA GLN A 47 18.95 -12.61 -5.97
C GLN A 47 17.56 -13.02 -5.49
N SER A 48 17.20 -14.28 -5.73
CA SER A 48 15.91 -14.80 -5.23
C SER A 48 15.84 -14.66 -3.72
N THR A 49 14.73 -14.10 -3.22
CA THR A 49 14.50 -13.84 -1.81
C THR A 49 13.02 -13.96 -1.47
N THR A 50 12.71 -14.08 -0.20
CA THR A 50 11.36 -13.96 0.31
C THR A 50 11.23 -12.68 1.12
N VAL A 51 10.27 -11.85 0.78
CA VAL A 51 9.95 -10.60 1.46
C VAL A 51 8.59 -10.66 2.13
N LEU A 52 8.27 -9.68 2.97
CA LEU A 52 6.97 -9.59 3.63
C LEU A 52 6.15 -8.45 3.02
N ALA A 53 4.95 -8.75 2.53
CA ALA A 53 3.93 -7.74 2.25
C ALA A 53 3.22 -7.39 3.56
N VAL A 54 3.32 -6.14 4.00
CA VAL A 54 2.65 -5.67 5.22
C VAL A 54 1.30 -5.06 4.90
N PRO A 55 0.29 -5.18 5.79
CA PRO A 55 -1.01 -4.56 5.61
C PRO A 55 -0.89 -3.05 5.40
N ASP A 56 -1.49 -2.52 4.33
CA ASP A 56 -1.49 -1.08 4.00
C ASP A 56 -2.85 -0.53 3.56
N GLY A 57 -3.84 -1.42 3.43
CA GLY A 57 -5.19 -1.06 3.00
C GLY A 57 -5.29 -0.80 1.49
N CYS A 58 -4.25 -1.11 0.73
CA CYS A 58 -4.16 -0.90 -0.71
C CYS A 58 -4.42 -2.19 -1.48
N VAL A 59 -4.79 -2.03 -2.73
CA VAL A 59 -4.75 -3.06 -3.77
C VAL A 59 -3.62 -2.70 -4.70
N ASP A 60 -2.83 -3.69 -5.12
CA ASP A 60 -1.78 -3.54 -6.11
C ASP A 60 -2.08 -4.37 -7.36
N VAL A 61 -1.79 -3.82 -8.53
CA VAL A 61 -1.63 -4.60 -9.75
C VAL A 61 -0.15 -4.72 -10.03
N VAL A 62 0.34 -5.95 -10.13
CA VAL A 62 1.78 -6.25 -10.31
C VAL A 62 1.97 -7.04 -11.58
N PHE A 63 2.81 -6.53 -12.47
CA PHE A 63 3.29 -7.21 -13.66
C PHE A 63 4.69 -7.75 -13.38
N ASP A 64 4.86 -9.04 -13.54
CA ASP A 64 6.17 -9.69 -13.61
C ASP A 64 6.59 -9.70 -15.07
N CYS A 65 7.58 -8.90 -15.39
CA CYS A 65 8.07 -8.68 -16.75
C CYS A 65 9.20 -9.67 -17.13
N ASP A 66 9.20 -10.88 -16.55
CA ASP A 66 10.15 -11.91 -16.94
C ASP A 66 9.98 -12.30 -18.43
N ALA A 67 11.09 -12.32 -19.17
CA ALA A 67 11.07 -12.54 -20.61
C ALA A 67 10.58 -13.95 -21.01
N SER A 68 10.76 -14.93 -20.12
CA SER A 68 10.41 -16.33 -20.40
C SER A 68 8.98 -16.69 -20.00
N ARG A 69 8.49 -16.06 -18.92
CA ARG A 69 7.17 -16.37 -18.35
C ARG A 69 6.55 -15.15 -17.69
N PRO A 70 6.18 -14.12 -18.48
CA PRO A 70 5.56 -12.93 -17.93
C PRO A 70 4.21 -13.26 -17.30
N SER A 71 3.86 -12.53 -16.24
CA SER A 71 2.58 -12.70 -15.55
C SER A 71 2.06 -11.39 -14.98
N ALA A 72 0.78 -11.34 -14.66
CA ALA A 72 0.19 -10.19 -13.98
C ALA A 72 -0.76 -10.68 -12.89
N LYS A 73 -0.66 -10.03 -11.72
CA LYS A 73 -1.50 -10.32 -10.56
C LYS A 73 -2.21 -9.08 -10.08
N ILE A 74 -3.37 -9.27 -9.47
CA ILE A 74 -3.97 -8.28 -8.58
C ILE A 74 -3.84 -8.81 -7.16
N CYS A 75 -3.23 -8.01 -6.29
CA CYS A 75 -2.94 -8.35 -4.91
C CYS A 75 -3.85 -7.50 -4.01
N GLY A 76 -4.69 -8.15 -3.24
CA GLY A 76 -5.48 -7.47 -2.20
C GLY A 76 -4.65 -7.22 -0.94
N THR A 77 -5.15 -6.32 -0.08
CA THR A 77 -4.44 -6.03 1.17
C THR A 77 -4.45 -7.24 2.10
N PRO A 78 -3.30 -7.64 2.66
CA PRO A 78 -3.26 -8.65 3.70
C PRO A 78 -3.76 -8.08 5.03
N LEU A 79 -4.22 -8.94 5.95
CA LEU A 79 -4.60 -8.56 7.32
C LEU A 79 -3.46 -8.77 8.33
N THR A 80 -2.44 -9.52 7.92
CA THR A 80 -1.16 -9.72 8.62
C THR A 80 -0.05 -9.81 7.58
N ALA A 81 1.21 -9.60 7.97
CA ALA A 81 2.32 -9.71 7.02
C ALA A 81 2.34 -11.09 6.32
N GLN A 82 2.43 -11.09 4.99
CA GLN A 82 2.45 -12.29 4.16
C GLN A 82 3.77 -12.43 3.41
N ALA A 83 4.29 -13.65 3.35
CA ALA A 83 5.52 -13.95 2.61
C ALA A 83 5.28 -13.95 1.10
N VAL A 84 6.12 -13.23 0.37
CA VAL A 84 6.10 -13.15 -1.10
C VAL A 84 7.47 -13.52 -1.64
N ALA A 85 7.50 -14.50 -2.56
CA ALA A 85 8.72 -14.89 -3.24
C ALA A 85 9.05 -13.92 -4.37
N LEU A 86 10.28 -13.43 -4.39
CA LEU A 86 10.84 -12.64 -5.48
C LEU A 86 11.92 -13.46 -6.20
N HIS A 87 11.92 -13.45 -7.52
CA HIS A 87 12.78 -14.29 -8.34
C HIS A 87 13.95 -13.51 -8.95
N LYS A 88 15.14 -14.13 -8.91
CA LYS A 88 16.36 -13.54 -9.48
C LYS A 88 16.19 -13.22 -10.96
N GLY A 89 16.63 -12.01 -11.35
CA GLY A 89 16.61 -11.53 -12.72
C GLY A 89 15.27 -10.98 -13.19
N HIS A 90 14.22 -11.09 -12.38
CA HIS A 90 12.92 -10.55 -12.74
C HIS A 90 12.87 -9.03 -12.53
N HIS A 91 12.15 -8.37 -13.43
CA HIS A 91 11.73 -6.98 -13.34
C HIS A 91 10.24 -6.92 -13.05
N TYR A 92 9.87 -6.16 -12.04
CA TYR A 92 8.47 -5.98 -11.64
C TYR A 92 8.02 -4.54 -11.88
N PHE A 93 6.85 -4.38 -12.48
CA PHE A 93 6.14 -3.11 -12.57
C PHE A 93 4.86 -3.20 -11.76
N GLY A 94 4.61 -2.25 -10.88
CA GLY A 94 3.45 -2.22 -10.03
C GLY A 94 2.68 -0.92 -10.08
N VAL A 95 1.36 -1.03 -9.89
CA VAL A 95 0.42 0.10 -9.74
C VAL A 95 -0.28 -0.06 -8.41
N ARG A 96 0.02 0.82 -7.47
CA ARG A 96 -0.63 0.86 -6.17
C ARG A 96 -1.82 1.78 -6.18
N PHE A 97 -2.97 1.25 -5.84
CA PHE A 97 -4.17 2.06 -5.66
C PHE A 97 -4.18 2.74 -4.30
N SER A 98 -4.89 3.87 -4.21
CA SER A 98 -5.07 4.55 -2.94
C SER A 98 -5.78 3.66 -1.92
N PRO A 99 -5.50 3.79 -0.60
CA PRO A 99 -6.09 2.93 0.42
C PRO A 99 -7.62 2.84 0.31
N GLY A 100 -8.15 1.61 0.34
CA GLY A 100 -9.58 1.32 0.22
C GLY A 100 -10.15 1.41 -1.20
N VAL A 101 -9.35 1.70 -2.21
CA VAL A 101 -9.79 1.74 -3.62
C VAL A 101 -9.67 0.37 -4.26
N ILE A 102 -10.77 -0.09 -4.88
CA ILE A 102 -10.81 -1.27 -5.73
C ILE A 102 -10.92 -0.80 -7.19
N PRO A 103 -10.00 -1.18 -8.09
CA PRO A 103 -10.03 -0.71 -9.48
C PRO A 103 -11.25 -1.23 -10.23
N GLY A 104 -11.96 -0.33 -10.96
CA GLY A 104 -13.21 -0.65 -11.63
C GLY A 104 -13.09 -1.56 -12.86
N PHE A 105 -11.88 -1.80 -13.35
CA PHE A 105 -11.62 -2.66 -14.53
C PHE A 105 -11.50 -4.15 -14.20
N ILE A 106 -11.59 -4.53 -12.92
CA ILE A 106 -11.64 -5.93 -12.49
C ILE A 106 -13.06 -6.38 -12.20
N ASP A 107 -13.35 -7.66 -12.44
CA ASP A 107 -14.67 -8.26 -12.22
C ASP A 107 -14.60 -9.26 -11.04
N VAL A 108 -14.35 -8.71 -9.85
CA VAL A 108 -14.33 -9.46 -8.58
C VAL A 108 -14.94 -8.63 -7.46
N LEU A 109 -15.43 -9.30 -6.42
CA LEU A 109 -15.90 -8.63 -5.22
C LEU A 109 -14.70 -8.22 -4.35
N ALA A 110 -14.81 -7.09 -3.66
CA ALA A 110 -13.76 -6.60 -2.77
C ALA A 110 -13.36 -7.62 -1.69
N ALA A 111 -14.34 -8.40 -1.18
CA ALA A 111 -14.09 -9.45 -0.21
C ALA A 111 -13.24 -10.61 -0.77
N ASP A 112 -13.30 -10.86 -2.07
CA ASP A 112 -12.52 -11.94 -2.71
C ASP A 112 -11.05 -11.54 -2.93
N LEU A 113 -10.73 -10.25 -2.83
CA LEU A 113 -9.36 -9.74 -2.90
C LEU A 113 -8.65 -9.74 -1.55
N THR A 114 -9.38 -9.62 -0.44
CA THR A 114 -8.77 -9.54 0.89
C THR A 114 -7.94 -10.80 1.17
N GLU A 115 -6.66 -10.63 1.53
CA GLU A 115 -5.69 -11.71 1.79
C GLU A 115 -5.42 -12.63 0.58
N ARG A 116 -5.78 -12.21 -0.65
CA ARG A 116 -5.61 -13.03 -1.85
C ARG A 116 -4.85 -12.31 -2.96
N GLU A 117 -4.17 -13.11 -3.75
CA GLU A 117 -3.64 -12.75 -5.06
C GLU A 117 -4.44 -13.49 -6.13
N LEU A 118 -4.88 -12.79 -7.15
CA LEU A 118 -5.59 -13.37 -8.29
C LEU A 118 -4.83 -13.09 -9.57
N ASN A 119 -4.94 -13.98 -10.55
CA ASN A 119 -4.42 -13.73 -11.89
C ASN A 119 -5.21 -12.58 -12.54
N LEU A 120 -4.52 -11.47 -12.82
CA LEU A 120 -5.16 -10.28 -13.39
C LEU A 120 -5.85 -10.57 -14.72
N LEU A 121 -5.26 -11.45 -15.54
CA LEU A 121 -5.78 -11.77 -16.87
C LEU A 121 -7.08 -12.60 -16.82
N GLU A 122 -7.35 -13.29 -15.71
CA GLU A 122 -8.60 -14.03 -15.52
C GLU A 122 -9.73 -13.11 -15.04
N VAL A 123 -9.40 -12.06 -14.29
CA VAL A 123 -10.37 -11.16 -13.66
C VAL A 123 -10.52 -9.81 -14.36
N SER A 124 -9.77 -9.57 -15.44
CA SER A 124 -9.84 -8.32 -16.21
C SER A 124 -9.64 -8.52 -17.72
N ARG A 125 -10.73 -8.54 -18.47
CA ARG A 125 -10.68 -8.53 -19.93
C ARG A 125 -9.94 -7.32 -20.52
N PHE A 126 -9.85 -6.23 -19.79
CA PHE A 126 -9.15 -5.04 -20.22
C PHE A 126 -7.64 -5.19 -20.08
N ALA A 127 -7.17 -5.82 -19.02
CA ALA A 127 -5.75 -6.08 -18.81
C ALA A 127 -5.18 -7.04 -19.88
N GLN A 128 -5.94 -8.04 -20.31
CA GLN A 128 -5.52 -8.97 -21.38
C GLN A 128 -5.07 -8.25 -22.66
N ARG A 129 -5.71 -7.13 -22.99
CA ARG A 129 -5.45 -6.40 -24.25
C ARG A 129 -4.14 -5.62 -24.25
N ILE A 130 -3.62 -5.25 -23.10
CA ILE A 130 -2.41 -4.42 -22.97
C ILE A 130 -1.27 -5.13 -22.26
N PHE A 131 -1.50 -6.34 -21.77
CA PHE A 131 -0.54 -7.11 -20.99
C PHE A 131 0.81 -7.22 -21.71
N ASP A 132 0.82 -7.71 -22.94
CA ASP A 132 2.04 -7.89 -23.71
C ASP A 132 2.80 -6.59 -23.93
N ASN A 133 2.09 -5.49 -24.17
CA ASN A 133 2.71 -4.17 -24.35
C ASN A 133 3.37 -3.67 -23.05
N ILE A 134 2.71 -3.87 -21.89
CA ILE A 134 3.26 -3.45 -20.60
C ILE A 134 4.49 -4.28 -20.24
N VAL A 135 4.43 -5.60 -20.36
CA VAL A 135 5.55 -6.47 -19.96
C VAL A 135 6.75 -6.36 -20.88
N GLN A 136 6.57 -5.96 -22.14
CA GLN A 136 7.64 -5.71 -23.10
C GLN A 136 8.22 -4.29 -23.03
N ALA A 137 7.53 -3.35 -22.40
CA ALA A 137 8.00 -1.97 -22.28
C ALA A 137 9.22 -1.90 -21.33
N PRO A 138 10.37 -1.39 -21.79
CA PRO A 138 11.63 -1.45 -21.03
C PRO A 138 11.75 -0.38 -19.93
N LEU A 139 10.88 0.65 -19.97
CA LEU A 139 10.99 1.82 -19.10
C LEU A 139 9.73 2.01 -18.27
N LEU A 140 9.89 2.32 -16.98
CA LEU A 140 8.79 2.63 -16.07
C LEU A 140 7.85 3.71 -16.66
N ALA A 141 8.38 4.77 -17.23
CA ALA A 141 7.59 5.85 -17.84
C ALA A 141 6.69 5.35 -18.99
N GLU A 142 7.16 4.38 -19.78
CA GLU A 142 6.37 3.79 -20.86
C GLU A 142 5.29 2.85 -20.32
N GLN A 143 5.62 2.01 -19.35
CA GLN A 143 4.66 1.14 -18.65
C GLN A 143 3.53 1.96 -18.01
N MET A 144 3.89 3.08 -17.34
CA MET A 144 2.93 4.03 -16.77
C MET A 144 2.04 4.67 -17.83
N ARG A 145 2.62 5.11 -18.97
CA ARG A 145 1.85 5.70 -20.06
C ARG A 145 0.82 4.69 -20.59
N LEU A 146 1.24 3.47 -20.89
CA LEU A 146 0.35 2.40 -21.36
C LEU A 146 -0.78 2.11 -20.36
N PHE A 147 -0.47 2.04 -19.08
CA PHE A 147 -1.47 1.85 -18.02
C PHE A 147 -2.44 3.03 -17.96
N ASN A 148 -1.93 4.26 -17.96
CA ASN A 148 -2.74 5.47 -17.87
C ASN A 148 -3.64 5.65 -19.09
N ASP A 149 -3.15 5.38 -20.28
CA ASP A 149 -3.92 5.54 -21.53
C ASP A 149 -5.06 4.52 -21.62
N TYR A 150 -4.86 3.31 -21.10
CA TYR A 150 -5.80 2.22 -21.32
C TYR A 150 -6.61 1.78 -20.09
N LEU A 151 -5.99 1.63 -18.92
CA LEU A 151 -6.67 1.14 -17.70
C LEU A 151 -7.17 2.26 -16.79
N ALA A 152 -6.43 3.37 -16.66
CA ALA A 152 -6.85 4.45 -15.78
C ALA A 152 -8.23 5.06 -16.14
N PRO A 153 -8.64 5.21 -17.41
CA PRO A 153 -10.00 5.67 -17.74
C PRO A 153 -11.12 4.74 -17.24
N ARG A 154 -10.78 3.52 -16.80
CA ARG A 154 -11.70 2.49 -16.32
C ARG A 154 -11.65 2.31 -14.81
N LEU A 155 -11.00 3.22 -14.10
CA LEU A 155 -10.92 3.25 -12.64
C LEU A 155 -12.17 3.83 -11.96
N THR A 156 -13.22 4.15 -12.72
CA THR A 156 -14.45 4.76 -12.20
C THR A 156 -14.99 3.97 -11.01
N GLY A 157 -15.05 4.66 -9.87
CA GLY A 157 -15.20 4.07 -8.56
C GLY A 157 -16.53 3.35 -8.32
N LYS A 158 -16.40 2.19 -7.73
CA LYS A 158 -17.51 1.45 -7.09
C LYS A 158 -17.71 1.88 -5.63
N THR A 159 -16.93 2.84 -5.14
CA THR A 159 -16.92 3.23 -3.71
C THR A 159 -18.04 4.20 -3.39
N SER A 160 -18.87 3.89 -2.41
CA SER A 160 -19.94 4.77 -1.94
C SER A 160 -19.42 6.03 -1.26
N ASN A 161 -20.23 7.09 -1.22
CA ASN A 161 -19.87 8.33 -0.52
C ASN A 161 -19.59 8.08 0.98
N LEU A 162 -20.32 7.16 1.58
CA LEU A 162 -20.12 6.76 2.98
C LEU A 162 -18.74 6.13 3.18
N THR A 163 -18.37 5.18 2.35
CA THR A 163 -17.06 4.53 2.40
C THR A 163 -15.93 5.55 2.12
N SER A 164 -16.10 6.42 1.13
CA SER A 164 -15.14 7.50 0.83
C SER A 164 -14.92 8.42 2.03
N MET A 165 -16.00 8.80 2.73
CA MET A 165 -15.91 9.60 3.96
C MET A 165 -15.15 8.85 5.06
N VAL A 166 -15.45 7.56 5.29
CA VAL A 166 -14.75 6.74 6.30
C VAL A 166 -13.26 6.65 5.99
N ILE A 167 -12.89 6.40 4.72
CA ILE A 167 -11.48 6.35 4.28
C ILE A 167 -10.80 7.69 4.58
N GLN A 168 -11.40 8.80 4.14
CA GLN A 168 -10.85 10.13 4.36
C GLN A 168 -10.64 10.44 5.84
N GLN A 169 -11.61 10.13 6.69
CA GLN A 169 -11.50 10.35 8.13
C GLN A 169 -10.43 9.43 8.77
N ALA A 170 -10.35 8.18 8.36
CA ALA A 170 -9.32 7.27 8.84
C ALA A 170 -7.91 7.76 8.48
N LEU A 171 -7.69 8.20 7.25
CA LEU A 171 -6.41 8.75 6.80
C LEU A 171 -6.07 10.05 7.54
N ARG A 172 -7.03 11.00 7.64
CA ARG A 172 -6.84 12.28 8.34
C ARG A 172 -6.45 12.10 9.81
N HIS A 173 -7.03 11.12 10.48
CA HIS A 173 -6.76 10.82 11.89
C HIS A 173 -5.69 9.73 12.08
N ARG A 174 -4.92 9.39 11.04
CA ARG A 174 -3.87 8.36 11.10
C ARG A 174 -4.37 7.04 11.71
N GLY A 175 -5.64 6.68 11.46
CA GLY A 175 -6.29 5.49 12.00
C GLY A 175 -6.75 5.59 13.45
N ALA A 176 -6.58 6.71 14.14
CA ALA A 176 -6.95 6.89 15.54
C ALA A 176 -8.44 7.20 15.76
N ILE A 177 -9.24 7.39 14.69
CA ILE A 177 -10.66 7.70 14.79
C ILE A 177 -11.46 6.52 15.35
N ARG A 178 -12.41 6.78 16.26
CA ARG A 178 -13.31 5.78 16.84
C ARG A 178 -14.53 5.57 15.96
N ILE A 179 -15.09 4.37 15.99
CA ILE A 179 -16.31 4.05 15.22
C ILE A 179 -17.49 4.97 15.61
N GLN A 180 -17.63 5.30 16.89
CA GLN A 180 -18.64 6.25 17.37
C GLN A 180 -18.52 7.62 16.68
N GLN A 181 -17.32 8.13 16.51
CA GLN A 181 -17.09 9.40 15.80
C GLN A 181 -17.48 9.31 14.32
N LEU A 182 -17.27 8.13 13.69
CA LEU A 182 -17.72 7.90 12.32
C LEU A 182 -19.27 7.85 12.23
N GLU A 183 -19.95 7.28 13.24
CA GLU A 183 -21.41 7.31 13.35
C GLU A 183 -21.92 8.75 13.47
N ASP A 184 -21.33 9.54 14.38
CA ASP A 184 -21.69 10.94 14.62
C ASP A 184 -21.50 11.81 13.36
N LEU A 185 -20.42 11.58 12.62
CA LEU A 185 -20.10 12.33 11.39
C LEU A 185 -20.97 11.94 10.20
N SER A 186 -21.36 10.67 10.11
CA SER A 186 -22.10 10.14 8.95
C SER A 186 -23.61 10.13 9.13
N GLY A 187 -24.08 10.12 10.37
CA GLY A 187 -25.50 9.85 10.70
C GLY A 187 -25.93 8.40 10.49
N PHE A 188 -24.99 7.47 10.18
CA PHE A 188 -25.25 6.06 9.99
C PHE A 188 -24.87 5.26 11.23
N THR A 189 -25.61 4.19 11.51
CA THR A 189 -25.27 3.27 12.60
C THR A 189 -24.00 2.47 12.28
N SER A 190 -23.27 2.01 13.30
CA SER A 190 -22.10 1.15 13.20
C SER A 190 -22.34 -0.07 12.31
N ARG A 191 -23.54 -0.68 12.38
CA ARG A 191 -23.94 -1.81 11.53
C ARG A 191 -23.98 -1.42 10.05
N SER A 192 -24.56 -0.26 9.73
CA SER A 192 -24.66 0.24 8.35
C SER A 192 -23.30 0.62 7.82
N LEU A 193 -22.47 1.31 8.63
CA LEU A 193 -21.07 1.63 8.31
C LEU A 193 -20.28 0.36 8.00
N HIS A 194 -20.35 -0.63 8.88
CA HIS A 194 -19.63 -1.89 8.69
C HIS A 194 -20.06 -2.60 7.40
N ARG A 195 -21.35 -2.75 7.18
CA ARG A 195 -21.89 -3.44 6.00
C ARG A 195 -21.44 -2.76 4.71
N GLN A 196 -21.65 -1.44 4.58
CA GLN A 196 -21.31 -0.71 3.36
C GLN A 196 -19.81 -0.69 3.11
N PHE A 197 -19.02 -0.40 4.16
CA PHE A 197 -17.58 -0.34 4.05
C PHE A 197 -16.98 -1.70 3.67
N SER A 198 -17.46 -2.79 4.28
CA SER A 198 -16.98 -4.14 3.94
C SER A 198 -17.40 -4.57 2.54
N GLN A 199 -18.57 -4.15 2.07
CA GLN A 199 -19.00 -4.41 0.70
C GLN A 199 -18.09 -3.70 -0.33
N ASP A 200 -17.72 -2.46 -0.05
CA ASP A 200 -16.94 -1.63 -0.98
C ASP A 200 -15.44 -1.96 -0.96
N THR A 201 -14.88 -2.38 0.19
CA THR A 201 -13.43 -2.51 0.40
C THR A 201 -12.95 -3.91 0.77
N GLY A 202 -13.86 -4.83 1.11
CA GLY A 202 -13.51 -6.15 1.67
C GLY A 202 -13.09 -6.10 3.15
N LEU A 203 -12.94 -4.91 3.75
CA LEU A 203 -12.45 -4.72 5.11
C LEU A 203 -13.54 -4.18 6.04
N SER A 204 -13.44 -4.44 7.34
CA SER A 204 -14.22 -3.69 8.31
C SER A 204 -13.60 -2.30 8.54
N PRO A 205 -14.39 -1.26 8.88
CA PRO A 205 -13.84 0.06 9.25
C PRO A 205 -12.79 -0.01 10.35
N LYS A 206 -13.00 -0.88 11.34
CA LYS A 206 -12.06 -1.10 12.44
C LYS A 206 -10.74 -1.72 11.98
N ALA A 207 -10.79 -2.72 11.08
CA ALA A 207 -9.60 -3.34 10.50
C ALA A 207 -8.82 -2.32 9.65
N PHE A 208 -9.52 -1.54 8.83
CA PHE A 208 -8.92 -0.48 8.02
C PHE A 208 -8.24 0.57 8.89
N CYS A 209 -8.91 1.13 9.90
CA CYS A 209 -8.30 2.08 10.84
C CYS A 209 -7.07 1.51 11.54
N ARG A 210 -7.09 0.22 11.91
CA ARG A 210 -5.95 -0.45 12.52
C ARG A 210 -4.76 -0.55 11.55
N ILE A 211 -5.01 -0.87 10.30
CA ILE A 211 -3.99 -0.91 9.23
C ILE A 211 -3.40 0.49 9.01
N ILE A 212 -4.23 1.52 8.83
CA ILE A 212 -3.76 2.90 8.64
C ILE A 212 -2.93 3.39 9.84
N ARG A 213 -3.30 3.01 11.06
CA ARG A 213 -2.52 3.32 12.27
C ARG A 213 -1.15 2.65 12.25
N CYS A 214 -1.09 1.40 11.80
CA CYS A 214 0.18 0.69 11.64
C CYS A 214 1.07 1.35 10.57
N GLN A 215 0.49 1.75 9.43
CA GLN A 215 1.22 2.47 8.38
C GLN A 215 1.75 3.81 8.89
N ALA A 216 0.98 4.55 9.69
CA ALA A 216 1.44 5.77 10.34
C ALA A 216 2.60 5.52 11.32
N ALA A 217 2.62 4.36 11.99
CA ALA A 217 3.76 3.97 12.83
C ALA A 217 5.01 3.68 11.99
N LEU A 218 4.87 2.92 10.90
CA LEU A 218 5.97 2.62 9.98
C LEU A 218 6.59 3.90 9.39
N ASP A 219 5.75 4.84 8.94
CA ASP A 219 6.19 6.13 8.44
C ASP A 219 6.99 6.92 9.49
N THR A 220 6.49 7.00 10.72
CA THR A 220 7.20 7.68 11.81
C THR A 220 8.54 7.00 12.13
N LEU A 221 8.58 5.65 12.18
CA LEU A 221 9.81 4.90 12.44
C LEU A 221 10.85 5.06 11.31
N ASN A 222 10.42 5.25 10.07
CA ASN A 222 11.30 5.47 8.93
C ASN A 222 11.84 6.91 8.87
N THR A 223 11.09 7.89 9.40
CA THR A 223 11.46 9.32 9.31
C THR A 223 12.06 9.87 10.59
N GLN A 224 11.81 9.24 11.74
CA GLN A 224 12.25 9.68 13.06
C GLN A 224 12.92 8.51 13.82
N PRO A 225 14.20 8.26 13.57
CA PRO A 225 14.90 7.09 14.14
C PRO A 225 15.03 7.10 15.66
N ASP A 226 14.90 8.26 16.32
CA ASP A 226 15.03 8.41 17.77
C ASP A 226 13.67 8.55 18.48
N VAL A 227 12.55 8.25 17.80
CA VAL A 227 11.22 8.39 18.38
C VAL A 227 11.01 7.45 19.57
N SER A 228 10.48 7.99 20.67
CA SER A 228 10.06 7.19 21.83
C SER A 228 8.83 6.35 21.48
N PHE A 229 8.90 5.02 21.70
CA PHE A 229 7.75 4.14 21.42
C PHE A 229 6.55 4.43 22.34
N CYS A 230 6.78 5.00 23.51
CA CYS A 230 5.72 5.43 24.40
C CYS A 230 4.98 6.64 23.83
N GLU A 231 5.71 7.67 23.38
CA GLU A 231 5.14 8.85 22.75
C GLU A 231 4.43 8.49 21.44
N LEU A 232 5.07 7.68 20.58
CA LEU A 232 4.47 7.21 19.35
C LEU A 232 3.14 6.45 19.58
N ALA A 233 3.08 5.61 20.63
CA ALA A 233 1.86 4.90 20.97
C ALA A 233 0.74 5.87 21.36
N LEU A 234 1.02 6.88 22.16
CA LEU A 234 0.04 7.89 22.57
C LEU A 234 -0.42 8.75 21.39
N ASP A 235 0.51 9.23 20.56
CA ASP A 235 0.21 10.04 19.37
C ASP A 235 -0.66 9.31 18.34
N LEU A 236 -0.49 7.99 18.23
CA LEU A 236 -1.30 7.14 17.38
C LEU A 236 -2.60 6.65 18.04
N GLY A 237 -2.90 7.09 19.28
CA GLY A 237 -4.14 6.77 19.99
C GLY A 237 -4.23 5.33 20.48
N PHE A 238 -3.10 4.68 20.76
CA PHE A 238 -3.08 3.42 21.54
C PHE A 238 -3.29 3.71 23.01
N SER A 239 -3.86 2.75 23.75
CA SER A 239 -4.07 2.87 25.19
C SER A 239 -2.76 2.94 25.98
N ASP A 240 -1.74 2.24 25.48
CA ASP A 240 -0.43 2.12 26.10
C ASP A 240 0.60 1.56 25.10
N GLN A 241 1.88 1.63 25.45
CA GLN A 241 2.97 1.10 24.64
C GLN A 241 2.85 -0.42 24.40
N SER A 242 2.38 -1.18 25.38
CA SER A 242 2.26 -2.64 25.24
C SER A 242 1.20 -3.02 24.19
N HIS A 243 0.11 -2.25 24.11
CA HIS A 243 -0.90 -2.41 23.07
C HIS A 243 -0.31 -2.09 21.69
N PHE A 244 0.42 -0.99 21.55
CA PHE A 244 1.14 -0.65 20.32
C PHE A 244 2.09 -1.77 19.88
N LEU A 245 2.97 -2.24 20.75
CA LEU A 245 3.96 -3.28 20.42
C LEU A 245 3.31 -4.60 19.97
N ARG A 246 2.22 -5.00 20.62
CA ARG A 246 1.46 -6.22 20.25
C ARG A 246 0.79 -6.07 18.88
N ASP A 247 0.14 -4.93 18.62
CA ASP A 247 -0.54 -4.66 17.36
C ASP A 247 0.46 -4.56 16.21
N PHE A 248 1.56 -3.83 16.40
CA PHE A 248 2.63 -3.71 15.41
C PHE A 248 3.22 -5.09 15.06
N LYS A 249 3.62 -5.87 16.07
CA LYS A 249 4.17 -7.22 15.83
C LYS A 249 3.19 -8.13 15.12
N LYS A 250 1.89 -8.02 15.40
CA LYS A 250 0.86 -8.81 14.71
C LYS A 250 0.72 -8.44 13.24
N LEU A 251 0.87 -7.17 12.88
CA LEU A 251 0.68 -6.68 11.50
C LEU A 251 1.97 -6.76 10.68
N VAL A 252 3.13 -6.52 11.29
CA VAL A 252 4.43 -6.39 10.58
C VAL A 252 5.31 -7.64 10.74
N SER A 253 4.93 -8.57 11.62
CA SER A 253 5.68 -9.80 11.95
C SER A 253 7.06 -9.57 12.57
N THR A 254 7.35 -8.34 13.02
CA THR A 254 8.58 -7.98 13.75
C THR A 254 8.28 -6.95 14.83
N THR A 255 9.22 -6.71 15.75
CA THR A 255 9.06 -5.64 16.74
C THR A 255 9.40 -4.28 16.14
N PRO A 256 8.86 -3.14 16.65
CA PRO A 256 9.26 -1.81 16.19
C PRO A 256 10.77 -1.56 16.28
N CYS A 257 11.41 -2.05 17.34
CA CYS A 257 12.86 -1.92 17.54
C CYS A 257 13.67 -2.68 16.47
N ASP A 258 13.29 -3.93 16.17
CA ASP A 258 13.97 -4.73 15.16
C ASP A 258 13.70 -4.18 13.76
N TYR A 259 12.47 -3.73 13.47
CA TYR A 259 12.12 -3.04 12.24
C TYR A 259 13.01 -1.81 12.03
N GLN A 260 13.05 -0.91 12.99
CA GLN A 260 13.83 0.33 12.92
C GLN A 260 15.33 0.05 12.72
N ARG A 261 15.89 -0.93 13.46
CA ARG A 261 17.28 -1.36 13.28
C ARG A 261 17.55 -1.85 11.86
N GLN A 262 16.67 -2.66 11.28
CA GLN A 262 16.81 -3.17 9.91
C GLN A 262 16.74 -2.06 8.88
N MET A 263 15.80 -1.10 9.02
CA MET A 263 15.68 0.02 8.09
C MET A 263 16.93 0.92 8.11
N LEU A 264 17.46 1.22 9.30
CA LEU A 264 18.67 2.02 9.47
C LEU A 264 19.91 1.29 8.91
N GLN A 265 20.12 0.03 9.27
CA GLN A 265 21.28 -0.76 8.82
C GLN A 265 21.34 -0.94 7.29
N ASN A 266 20.19 -0.96 6.62
CA ASN A 266 20.10 -1.18 5.19
C ASN A 266 19.90 0.10 4.38
N ALA A 267 20.02 1.28 5.01
CA ALA A 267 19.83 2.58 4.35
C ALA A 267 18.53 2.62 3.50
N TYR A 268 17.42 2.21 4.12
CA TYR A 268 16.13 2.02 3.43
C TYR A 268 15.73 3.20 2.55
N THR A 269 15.84 4.42 3.08
CA THR A 269 15.43 5.64 2.37
C THR A 269 16.29 5.95 1.15
N ASP A 270 17.56 5.52 1.14
CA ASP A 270 18.51 5.78 0.06
C ASP A 270 18.34 4.78 -1.10
N ARG A 271 17.59 3.70 -0.88
CA ARG A 271 17.30 2.68 -1.90
C ARG A 271 16.16 3.07 -2.83
N ILE A 272 15.36 4.08 -2.47
CA ILE A 272 14.18 4.49 -3.23
C ILE A 272 14.56 5.64 -4.16
N SER A 273 14.41 5.42 -5.47
CA SER A 273 14.54 6.48 -6.48
C SER A 273 13.16 7.08 -6.75
N TYR A 274 12.97 8.33 -6.43
CA TYR A 274 11.79 9.10 -6.82
C TYR A 274 12.08 9.78 -8.17
N ALA A 275 11.26 9.52 -9.18
CA ALA A 275 11.43 10.03 -10.54
C ALA A 275 10.33 11.04 -10.90
#